data_9f151f9027177f2ddb4d68fa64dd7c9b
#
_entry.id   9f151f9027177f2ddb4d68fa64dd7c9b
#
_cell.length_a   1.000
_cell.length_b   1.000
_cell.length_c   1.000
_cell.angle_alpha   90.00
_cell.angle_beta   90.00
_cell.angle_gamma   90.00
#
_symmetry.space_group_name_H-M   'P 1'
#
loop_
_entity.id
_entity.type
_entity.pdbx_description
1 polymer ?
#
loop_
_entity_poly.entity_id
_entity_poly.type
_entity_poly.pdbx_seq_one_letter_code
_entity_poly.pdbx_strand_id
1 'polypeptide(L)'
;MGGGESQGEGIPSIHEKKLGESVNLLHGIIYDPRPRRAFSDGFVRTDTPSDRLFDGTGLDLDLGRTSYTVHSGTIDEISLSSGGILLGHEFMLRKTYRFFDERFEVSYRIESEGSGVFPGSWSGLSLYVEIPLTLLAGHDSGRLISVRGMEKRDFWDALEEYGEIRGYSGADEWSKTSFVIDLSGVARVLHRPLETVSLSESGLEKTFQGALFIHLFPLERVLHGEASISVSQGIESRISTHA
;
A
#
# COMPACT_ATOMS: atom_id res chain seq x y z
N MET A 1 -35.48 36.15 52.13
CA MET A 1 -34.20 35.46 52.29
C MET A 1 -34.19 34.41 51.19
N GLY A 2 -33.52 34.68 50.10
CA GLY A 2 -33.40 33.78 48.96
C GLY A 2 -31.93 33.39 48.84
N GLY A 3 -31.66 32.13 49.12
CA GLY A 3 -30.33 31.57 48.89
C GLY A 3 -30.20 31.19 47.43
N GLY A 4 -29.34 31.87 46.68
CA GLY A 4 -28.93 31.48 45.36
C GLY A 4 -27.82 30.42 45.48
N GLU A 5 -28.10 29.19 45.05
CA GLU A 5 -27.09 28.18 44.81
C GLU A 5 -26.39 28.52 43.49
N SER A 6 -25.15 28.95 43.56
CA SER A 6 -24.24 29.06 42.44
C SER A 6 -23.81 27.64 42.07
N GLN A 7 -24.34 27.09 40.96
CA GLN A 7 -23.74 25.94 40.31
C GLN A 7 -22.34 26.32 39.82
N GLY A 8 -21.34 25.88 40.55
CA GLY A 8 -19.96 25.94 40.08
C GLY A 8 -19.80 25.03 38.90
N GLU A 9 -19.52 25.57 37.71
CA GLU A 9 -19.02 24.81 36.57
C GLU A 9 -17.71 24.15 37.01
N GLY A 10 -17.79 22.85 37.30
CA GLY A 10 -16.63 22.06 37.65
C GLY A 10 -15.68 22.03 36.47
N ILE A 11 -14.44 22.49 36.69
CA ILE A 11 -13.37 22.32 35.71
C ILE A 11 -13.24 20.80 35.45
N PRO A 12 -13.43 20.35 34.22
CA PRO A 12 -13.35 18.90 33.90
C PRO A 12 -11.98 18.37 34.33
N SER A 13 -11.98 17.22 35.00
CA SER A 13 -10.74 16.61 35.45
C SER A 13 -9.86 16.28 34.24
N ILE A 14 -8.54 16.25 34.42
CA ILE A 14 -7.57 15.88 33.38
C ILE A 14 -7.94 14.53 32.75
N HIS A 15 -8.55 13.63 33.52
CA HIS A 15 -9.02 12.35 33.04
C HIS A 15 -10.25 12.43 32.11
N GLU A 16 -11.18 13.32 32.38
CA GLU A 16 -12.37 13.52 31.53
C GLU A 16 -12.01 14.18 30.18
N LYS A 17 -11.06 15.12 30.19
CA LYS A 17 -10.55 15.75 28.97
C LYS A 17 -9.80 14.76 28.10
N LYS A 18 -8.98 13.89 28.70
CA LYS A 18 -8.26 12.81 28.00
C LYS A 18 -9.19 11.73 27.44
N LEU A 19 -10.30 11.42 28.12
CA LEU A 19 -11.29 10.46 27.62
C LEU A 19 -11.97 10.97 26.34
N GLY A 20 -12.29 12.25 26.27
CA GLY A 20 -12.90 12.87 25.09
C GLY A 20 -11.99 12.85 23.87
N GLU A 21 -10.69 13.11 24.04
CA GLU A 21 -9.68 13.02 22.99
C GLU A 21 -9.46 11.58 22.53
N SER A 22 -9.47 10.63 23.47
CA SER A 22 -9.35 9.20 23.19
C SER A 22 -10.51 8.64 22.38
N VAL A 23 -11.74 9.09 22.62
CA VAL A 23 -12.93 8.68 21.85
C VAL A 23 -12.81 9.16 20.41
N ASN A 24 -12.33 10.36 20.15
CA ASN A 24 -12.12 10.88 18.79
C ASN A 24 -11.04 10.08 18.04
N LEU A 25 -9.99 9.62 18.72
CA LEU A 25 -8.98 8.77 18.12
C LEU A 25 -9.51 7.39 17.76
N LEU A 26 -10.39 6.81 18.59
CA LEU A 26 -11.01 5.51 18.30
C LEU A 26 -11.83 5.52 17.00
N HIS A 27 -12.49 6.62 16.66
CA HIS A 27 -13.22 6.77 15.40
C HIS A 27 -12.30 6.83 14.17
N GLY A 28 -11.03 7.14 14.36
CA GLY A 28 -10.02 7.16 13.29
C GLY A 28 -9.21 5.87 13.16
N ILE A 29 -9.49 4.83 13.96
CA ILE A 29 -8.80 3.55 13.84
C ILE A 29 -9.38 2.77 12.68
N ILE A 30 -8.54 2.48 11.70
CA ILE A 30 -8.88 1.60 10.58
C ILE A 30 -8.26 0.24 10.87
N TYR A 31 -9.12 -0.76 11.07
CA TYR A 31 -8.67 -2.13 11.23
C TYR A 31 -8.42 -2.77 9.87
N ASP A 32 -7.27 -3.40 9.73
CA ASP A 32 -7.00 -4.18 8.52
C ASP A 32 -7.93 -5.40 8.45
N PRO A 33 -8.69 -5.59 7.37
CA PRO A 33 -9.63 -6.71 7.20
C PRO A 33 -8.89 -8.05 7.04
N ARG A 34 -7.59 -8.01 6.79
CA ARG A 34 -6.68 -9.15 6.61
C ARG A 34 -5.24 -8.76 6.94
N PRO A 35 -4.36 -9.75 7.21
CA PRO A 35 -2.94 -9.48 7.36
C PRO A 35 -2.37 -8.83 6.10
N ARG A 36 -1.65 -7.73 6.24
CA ARG A 36 -0.94 -7.08 5.13
C ARG A 36 0.26 -7.92 4.71
N ARG A 37 0.34 -8.23 3.43
CA ARG A 37 1.43 -9.01 2.84
C ARG A 37 1.90 -8.32 1.57
N ALA A 38 3.21 -8.29 1.36
CA ALA A 38 3.76 -7.76 0.13
C ALA A 38 3.27 -8.57 -1.08
N PHE A 39 2.86 -7.85 -2.11
CA PHE A 39 2.30 -8.40 -3.34
C PHE A 39 0.99 -9.18 -3.14
N SER A 40 0.20 -8.82 -2.11
CA SER A 40 -1.21 -9.23 -2.08
C SER A 40 -1.93 -8.53 -3.21
N ASP A 41 -2.75 -9.29 -3.92
CA ASP A 41 -3.42 -8.83 -5.14
C ASP A 41 -4.91 -9.12 -5.15
N GLY A 42 -5.61 -8.48 -6.06
CA GLY A 42 -7.04 -8.57 -6.25
C GLY A 42 -7.50 -7.75 -7.45
N PHE A 43 -8.80 -7.70 -7.65
CA PHE A 43 -9.39 -6.87 -8.70
C PHE A 43 -10.33 -5.84 -8.11
N VAL A 44 -10.37 -4.67 -8.74
CA VAL A 44 -11.11 -3.51 -8.26
C VAL A 44 -11.56 -2.66 -9.44
N ARG A 45 -12.65 -1.92 -9.28
CA ARG A 45 -13.01 -0.85 -10.22
C ARG A 45 -11.96 0.24 -10.22
N THR A 46 -11.58 0.71 -11.39
CA THR A 46 -10.57 1.78 -11.54
C THR A 46 -10.98 3.08 -10.85
N ASP A 47 -12.30 3.33 -10.77
CA ASP A 47 -12.91 4.50 -10.14
C ASP A 47 -13.23 4.33 -8.65
N THR A 48 -12.82 3.22 -8.03
CA THR A 48 -13.05 2.99 -6.59
C THR A 48 -12.38 4.09 -5.76
N PRO A 49 -13.11 4.71 -4.81
CA PRO A 49 -12.56 5.72 -3.93
C PRO A 49 -11.37 5.22 -3.10
N SER A 50 -10.41 6.10 -2.84
CA SER A 50 -9.14 5.76 -2.19
C SER A 50 -9.32 5.24 -0.76
N ASP A 51 -10.28 5.77 0.00
CA ASP A 51 -10.61 5.32 1.36
C ASP A 51 -11.01 3.84 1.38
N ARG A 52 -11.85 3.42 0.43
CA ARG A 52 -12.27 2.01 0.29
C ARG A 52 -11.15 1.09 -0.17
N LEU A 53 -10.16 1.62 -0.88
CA LEU A 53 -8.97 0.86 -1.26
C LEU A 53 -8.05 0.66 -0.07
N PHE A 54 -7.92 1.69 0.77
CA PHE A 54 -7.07 1.64 1.95
C PHE A 54 -7.58 0.70 3.04
N ASP A 55 -8.88 0.62 3.24
CA ASP A 55 -9.50 -0.31 4.19
C ASP A 55 -9.72 -1.71 3.62
N GLY A 56 -9.47 -1.91 2.32
CA GLY A 56 -9.62 -3.19 1.62
C GLY A 56 -11.07 -3.60 1.36
N THR A 57 -12.05 -2.72 1.58
CA THR A 57 -13.48 -3.00 1.33
C THR A 57 -13.88 -2.74 -0.12
N GLY A 58 -13.02 -2.12 -0.91
CA GLY A 58 -13.27 -1.77 -2.31
C GLY A 58 -12.99 -2.87 -3.33
N LEU A 59 -12.47 -4.03 -2.91
CA LEU A 59 -12.10 -5.11 -3.83
C LEU A 59 -13.33 -5.86 -4.34
N ASP A 60 -13.46 -5.99 -5.66
CA ASP A 60 -14.44 -6.86 -6.31
C ASP A 60 -14.08 -8.35 -6.11
N LEU A 61 -12.77 -8.65 -6.08
CA LEU A 61 -12.24 -9.97 -5.78
C LEU A 61 -10.89 -9.85 -5.06
N ASP A 62 -10.79 -10.41 -3.86
CA ASP A 62 -9.58 -10.45 -3.05
C ASP A 62 -8.84 -11.76 -3.24
N LEU A 63 -7.79 -11.77 -4.06
CA LEU A 63 -6.92 -12.92 -4.29
C LEU A 63 -5.93 -13.15 -3.13
N GLY A 64 -5.71 -12.16 -2.27
CA GLY A 64 -4.91 -12.32 -1.05
C GLY A 64 -5.48 -13.34 -0.06
N ARG A 65 -6.74 -13.74 -0.24
CA ARG A 65 -7.44 -14.80 0.53
C ARG A 65 -7.50 -16.14 -0.18
N THR A 66 -7.06 -16.22 -1.43
CA THR A 66 -7.07 -17.47 -2.20
C THR A 66 -5.72 -18.16 -2.13
N SER A 67 -5.70 -19.44 -2.51
CA SER A 67 -4.46 -20.19 -2.62
C SER A 67 -3.89 -20.02 -4.02
N TYR A 68 -2.58 -19.81 -4.08
CA TYR A 68 -1.82 -19.84 -5.32
C TYR A 68 -1.23 -21.24 -5.54
N THR A 69 -1.29 -21.71 -6.78
CA THR A 69 -0.62 -22.93 -7.22
C THR A 69 0.77 -22.56 -7.72
N VAL A 70 1.80 -23.26 -7.23
CA VAL A 70 3.17 -23.14 -7.75
C VAL A 70 3.30 -23.96 -9.02
N HIS A 71 3.69 -23.36 -10.13
CA HIS A 71 3.88 -24.05 -11.42
C HIS A 71 5.31 -24.41 -11.70
N SER A 72 6.24 -23.51 -11.40
CA SER A 72 7.66 -23.69 -11.62
C SER A 72 8.44 -22.92 -10.58
N GLY A 73 9.60 -23.41 -10.24
CA GLY A 73 10.54 -22.73 -9.36
C GLY A 73 11.97 -23.14 -9.74
N THR A 74 12.79 -22.12 -9.94
CA THR A 74 14.24 -22.23 -9.98
C THR A 74 14.80 -21.38 -8.85
N ILE A 75 16.11 -21.30 -8.73
CA ILE A 75 16.73 -20.39 -7.76
C ILE A 75 16.40 -18.91 -8.07
N ASP A 76 16.18 -18.60 -9.34
CA ASP A 76 16.03 -17.23 -9.82
C ASP A 76 14.60 -16.88 -10.25
N GLU A 77 13.69 -17.85 -10.30
CA GLU A 77 12.32 -17.63 -10.76
C GLU A 77 11.30 -18.53 -10.05
N ILE A 78 10.18 -17.94 -9.63
CA ILE A 78 9.02 -18.65 -9.09
C ILE A 78 7.77 -18.18 -9.84
N SER A 79 7.04 -19.10 -10.44
CA SER A 79 5.77 -18.82 -11.11
C SER A 79 4.58 -19.42 -10.33
N LEU A 80 3.63 -18.56 -10.05
CA LEU A 80 2.41 -18.89 -9.31
C LEU A 80 1.19 -18.55 -10.15
N SER A 81 0.07 -19.28 -9.95
CA SER A 81 -1.22 -18.86 -10.50
C SER A 81 -2.36 -19.01 -9.52
N SER A 82 -3.36 -18.19 -9.69
CA SER A 82 -4.66 -18.27 -9.03
C SER A 82 -5.74 -17.98 -10.06
N GLY A 83 -6.82 -18.75 -10.01
CA GLY A 83 -7.95 -18.60 -10.93
C GLY A 83 -9.27 -18.45 -10.21
N GLY A 84 -10.30 -18.08 -10.95
CA GLY A 84 -11.64 -17.90 -10.42
C GLY A 84 -12.59 -17.32 -11.45
N ILE A 85 -13.68 -16.75 -10.95
CA ILE A 85 -14.68 -16.07 -11.78
C ILE A 85 -14.66 -14.59 -11.45
N LEU A 86 -14.45 -13.73 -12.44
CA LEU A 86 -14.48 -12.28 -12.34
C LEU A 86 -15.58 -11.75 -13.29
N LEU A 87 -16.60 -11.16 -12.69
CA LEU A 87 -17.77 -10.63 -13.42
C LEU A 87 -18.38 -11.65 -14.43
N GLY A 88 -18.49 -12.92 -14.02
CA GLY A 88 -19.08 -13.98 -14.81
C GLY A 88 -18.16 -14.64 -15.84
N HIS A 89 -16.89 -14.25 -15.90
CA HIS A 89 -15.89 -14.85 -16.78
C HIS A 89 -14.81 -15.56 -15.99
N GLU A 90 -14.44 -16.74 -16.40
CA GLU A 90 -13.33 -17.48 -15.83
C GLU A 90 -12.01 -16.80 -16.20
N PHE A 91 -11.09 -16.74 -15.25
CA PHE A 91 -9.77 -16.16 -15.44
C PHE A 91 -8.69 -16.99 -14.75
N MET A 92 -7.47 -16.82 -15.22
CA MET A 92 -6.24 -17.26 -14.58
C MET A 92 -5.28 -16.08 -14.46
N LEU A 93 -4.95 -15.68 -13.23
CA LEU A 93 -3.88 -14.72 -12.97
C LEU A 93 -2.58 -15.48 -12.72
N ARG A 94 -1.59 -15.23 -13.55
CA ARG A 94 -0.20 -15.70 -13.37
C ARG A 94 0.63 -14.59 -12.76
N LYS A 95 1.38 -14.93 -11.72
CA LYS A 95 2.32 -14.06 -11.04
C LYS A 95 3.71 -14.71 -11.05
N THR A 96 4.70 -14.03 -11.58
CA THR A 96 6.06 -14.55 -11.71
C THR A 96 7.02 -13.64 -10.99
N TYR A 97 7.74 -14.20 -10.01
CA TYR A 97 8.84 -13.56 -9.32
C TYR A 97 10.15 -13.92 -10.02
N ARG A 98 10.97 -12.92 -10.33
CA ARG A 98 12.34 -13.07 -10.82
C ARG A 98 13.28 -12.38 -9.89
N PHE A 99 14.32 -13.08 -9.49
CA PHE A 99 15.33 -12.60 -8.55
C PHE A 99 16.64 -12.33 -9.31
N PHE A 100 17.23 -11.17 -9.03
CA PHE A 100 18.51 -10.72 -9.55
C PHE A 100 19.38 -10.29 -8.34
N ASP A 101 20.66 -10.07 -8.54
CA ASP A 101 21.59 -9.78 -7.44
C ASP A 101 21.15 -8.61 -6.53
N GLU A 102 20.67 -7.53 -7.12
CA GLU A 102 20.31 -6.30 -6.37
C GLU A 102 18.84 -5.90 -6.48
N ARG A 103 18.04 -6.71 -7.17
CA ARG A 103 16.63 -6.44 -7.38
C ARG A 103 15.83 -7.72 -7.55
N PHE A 104 14.53 -7.60 -7.37
CA PHE A 104 13.59 -8.61 -7.86
C PHE A 104 12.46 -7.93 -8.64
N GLU A 105 11.83 -8.69 -9.49
CA GLU A 105 10.69 -8.25 -10.31
C GLU A 105 9.52 -9.19 -10.09
N VAL A 106 8.32 -8.63 -9.99
CA VAL A 106 7.07 -9.37 -9.98
C VAL A 106 6.26 -8.94 -11.19
N SER A 107 6.05 -9.85 -12.12
CA SER A 107 5.23 -9.62 -13.31
C SER A 107 3.89 -10.32 -13.20
N TYR A 108 2.87 -9.70 -13.78
CA TYR A 108 1.48 -10.16 -13.76
C TYR A 108 0.96 -10.34 -15.17
N ARG A 109 0.24 -11.44 -15.37
CA ARG A 109 -0.48 -11.72 -16.60
C ARG A 109 -1.82 -12.35 -16.28
N ILE A 110 -2.89 -11.83 -16.87
CA ILE A 110 -4.22 -12.42 -16.79
C ILE A 110 -4.57 -13.10 -18.11
N GLU A 111 -5.20 -14.25 -18.01
CA GLU A 111 -5.74 -15.01 -19.14
C GLU A 111 -7.23 -15.23 -18.89
N SER A 112 -8.05 -15.02 -19.91
CA SER A 112 -9.49 -15.34 -19.89
C SER A 112 -9.69 -16.69 -20.54
N GLU A 113 -10.47 -17.58 -19.94
CA GLU A 113 -10.79 -18.86 -20.56
C GLU A 113 -11.66 -18.68 -21.80
N GLY A 114 -11.35 -19.42 -22.86
CA GLY A 114 -12.23 -19.71 -23.99
C GLY A 114 -11.95 -18.97 -25.29
N SER A 115 -11.41 -17.75 -25.32
CA SER A 115 -11.27 -17.01 -26.59
C SER A 115 -10.02 -16.16 -26.75
N GLY A 116 -9.25 -15.97 -25.69
CA GLY A 116 -8.16 -14.99 -25.69
C GLY A 116 -8.64 -13.54 -25.89
N VAL A 117 -9.94 -13.30 -25.88
CA VAL A 117 -10.55 -11.98 -26.06
C VAL A 117 -10.82 -11.39 -24.68
N PHE A 118 -10.43 -10.14 -24.50
CA PHE A 118 -10.71 -9.37 -23.28
C PHE A 118 -12.24 -9.17 -23.12
N PRO A 119 -12.85 -9.68 -22.03
CA PRO A 119 -14.28 -9.48 -21.81
C PRO A 119 -14.61 -8.01 -21.66
N GLY A 120 -15.60 -7.49 -22.39
CA GLY A 120 -16.00 -6.08 -22.29
C GLY A 120 -16.43 -5.66 -20.89
N SER A 121 -16.92 -6.61 -20.08
CA SER A 121 -17.26 -6.41 -18.67
C SER A 121 -16.05 -6.11 -17.78
N TRP A 122 -14.83 -6.41 -18.21
CA TRP A 122 -13.59 -6.10 -17.48
C TRP A 122 -13.05 -4.70 -17.80
N SER A 123 -13.67 -3.99 -18.76
CA SER A 123 -13.34 -2.57 -18.98
C SER A 123 -13.63 -1.76 -17.72
N GLY A 124 -12.69 -0.91 -17.34
CA GLY A 124 -12.75 -0.16 -16.10
C GLY A 124 -12.42 -0.94 -14.83
N LEU A 125 -11.83 -2.15 -14.98
CA LEU A 125 -11.19 -2.86 -13.87
C LEU A 125 -9.68 -2.61 -13.83
N SER A 126 -9.13 -2.71 -12.64
CA SER A 126 -7.68 -2.70 -12.39
C SER A 126 -7.27 -3.91 -11.56
N LEU A 127 -6.06 -4.40 -11.83
CA LEU A 127 -5.35 -5.26 -10.89
C LEU A 127 -4.87 -4.39 -9.73
N TYR A 128 -5.27 -4.74 -8.53
CA TYR A 128 -4.83 -4.17 -7.28
C TYR A 128 -3.63 -4.96 -6.76
N VAL A 129 -2.55 -4.28 -6.41
CA VAL A 129 -1.37 -4.89 -5.78
C VAL A 129 -0.93 -4.03 -4.62
N GLU A 130 -0.86 -4.60 -3.42
CA GLU A 130 -0.37 -3.89 -2.23
C GLU A 130 1.06 -4.27 -1.87
N ILE A 131 1.83 -3.29 -1.43
CA ILE A 131 3.18 -3.44 -0.91
C ILE A 131 3.28 -2.66 0.40
N PRO A 132 3.18 -3.32 1.56
CA PRO A 132 3.53 -2.73 2.83
C PRO A 132 5.05 -2.71 2.99
N LEU A 133 5.59 -1.55 3.35
CA LEU A 133 7.00 -1.36 3.68
C LEU A 133 7.13 -1.01 5.15
N THR A 134 7.91 -1.79 5.89
CA THR A 134 8.27 -1.45 7.27
C THR A 134 9.35 -0.38 7.23
N LEU A 135 9.04 0.78 7.74
CA LEU A 135 9.90 1.95 7.73
C LEU A 135 9.97 2.53 9.14
N LEU A 136 11.09 3.14 9.48
CA LEU A 136 11.27 3.79 10.77
C LEU A 136 11.01 5.30 10.63
N ALA A 137 10.28 5.91 11.56
CA ALA A 137 9.97 7.33 11.64
C ALA A 137 9.39 7.92 10.33
N GLY A 138 8.10 8.21 10.35
CA GLY A 138 7.35 8.66 9.16
C GLY A 138 7.65 10.11 8.76
N HIS A 139 7.70 11.01 9.73
CA HIS A 139 7.80 12.45 9.49
C HIS A 139 9.21 12.97 9.80
N ASP A 140 10.13 12.73 8.89
CA ASP A 140 11.53 13.13 9.00
C ASP A 140 12.03 13.67 7.67
N SER A 141 12.72 14.80 7.66
CA SER A 141 13.21 15.46 6.45
C SER A 141 14.28 14.64 5.69
N GLY A 142 14.95 13.71 6.38
CA GLY A 142 15.87 12.75 5.79
C GLY A 142 15.21 11.47 5.29
N ARG A 143 13.86 11.40 5.29
CA ARG A 143 13.07 10.21 4.94
C ARG A 143 11.90 10.59 4.04
N LEU A 144 12.19 10.71 2.76
CA LEU A 144 11.24 11.22 1.78
C LEU A 144 10.97 10.21 0.68
N ILE A 145 9.73 10.24 0.16
CA ILE A 145 9.33 9.59 -1.08
C ILE A 145 9.51 10.58 -2.23
N SER A 146 10.16 10.14 -3.27
CA SER A 146 10.31 10.89 -4.53
C SER A 146 9.61 10.12 -5.64
N VAL A 147 8.66 10.74 -6.30
CA VAL A 147 7.93 10.15 -7.42
C VAL A 147 8.62 10.54 -8.73
N ARG A 148 8.87 9.56 -9.59
CA ARG A 148 9.54 9.79 -10.87
C ARG A 148 8.74 10.73 -11.78
N GLY A 149 9.37 11.81 -12.19
CA GLY A 149 8.74 12.84 -13.03
C GLY A 149 7.96 13.90 -12.25
N MET A 150 8.02 13.88 -10.93
CA MET A 150 7.46 14.92 -10.06
C MET A 150 8.56 15.60 -9.27
N GLU A 151 8.45 16.92 -9.09
CA GLU A 151 9.37 17.66 -8.22
C GLU A 151 9.00 17.53 -6.74
N LYS A 152 7.73 17.20 -6.45
CA LYS A 152 7.22 17.02 -5.11
C LYS A 152 7.88 15.81 -4.43
N ARG A 153 8.21 15.98 -3.16
CA ARG A 153 8.64 14.92 -2.26
C ARG A 153 7.69 14.88 -1.08
N ASP A 154 7.30 13.69 -0.70
CA ASP A 154 6.37 13.45 0.40
C ASP A 154 7.05 12.72 1.55
N PHE A 155 6.60 12.95 2.79
CA PHE A 155 7.03 12.16 3.93
C PHE A 155 6.51 10.74 3.85
N TRP A 156 7.18 9.81 4.51
CA TRP A 156 6.74 8.41 4.53
C TRP A 156 5.40 8.20 5.24
N ASP A 157 4.99 9.11 6.11
CA ASP A 157 3.68 9.12 6.76
C ASP A 157 2.62 9.95 6.03
N ALA A 158 2.88 10.37 4.80
CA ALA A 158 1.91 11.10 4.01
C ALA A 158 0.74 10.19 3.57
N LEU A 159 -0.41 10.80 3.39
CA LEU A 159 -1.57 10.21 2.73
C LEU A 159 -1.71 10.87 1.35
N GLU A 160 -1.29 10.17 0.32
CA GLU A 160 -1.19 10.73 -1.03
C GLU A 160 -1.76 9.78 -2.07
N GLU A 161 -2.22 10.36 -3.14
CA GLU A 161 -2.60 9.66 -4.36
C GLU A 161 -1.82 10.23 -5.53
N TYR A 162 -1.05 9.37 -6.17
CA TYR A 162 -0.34 9.69 -7.39
C TYR A 162 -1.15 9.16 -8.57
N GLY A 163 -1.34 9.98 -9.57
CA GLY A 163 -1.97 9.58 -10.81
C GLY A 163 -1.20 8.47 -11.53
N GLU A 164 -1.17 8.52 -12.83
CA GLU A 164 -0.40 7.56 -13.61
C GLU A 164 1.11 7.83 -13.49
N ILE A 165 1.81 7.01 -12.71
CA ILE A 165 3.26 7.10 -12.51
C ILE A 165 3.98 5.85 -12.98
N ARG A 166 5.30 5.97 -13.21
CA ARG A 166 6.19 4.88 -13.66
C ARG A 166 7.13 4.38 -12.58
N GLY A 167 7.07 4.94 -11.40
CA GLY A 167 7.89 4.51 -10.28
C GLY A 167 8.10 5.61 -9.25
N TYR A 168 8.67 5.20 -8.15
CA TYR A 168 9.02 6.06 -7.03
C TYR A 168 10.18 5.46 -6.25
N SER A 169 10.81 6.27 -5.41
CA SER A 169 11.90 5.86 -4.56
C SER A 169 11.75 6.45 -3.17
N GLY A 170 12.33 5.78 -2.19
CA GLY A 170 12.48 6.30 -0.85
C GLY A 170 13.92 6.18 -0.38
N ALA A 171 14.34 7.13 0.44
CA ALA A 171 15.67 7.11 1.04
C ALA A 171 15.56 7.37 2.53
N ASP A 172 16.41 6.72 3.30
CA ASP A 172 16.66 6.96 4.71
C ASP A 172 18.10 7.44 4.87
N GLU A 173 18.28 8.73 5.06
CA GLU A 173 19.60 9.34 5.24
C GLU A 173 20.31 8.88 6.50
N TRP A 174 19.56 8.42 7.51
CA TRP A 174 20.11 7.90 8.76
C TRP A 174 20.74 6.52 8.60
N SER A 175 19.98 5.58 8.05
CA SER A 175 20.46 4.21 7.83
C SER A 175 21.31 4.08 6.57
N LYS A 176 21.40 5.14 5.74
CA LYS A 176 22.06 5.13 4.43
C LYS A 176 21.49 4.06 3.50
N THR A 177 20.21 3.81 3.63
CA THR A 177 19.48 2.86 2.78
C THR A 177 18.53 3.59 1.86
N SER A 178 18.30 3.01 0.71
CA SER A 178 17.29 3.48 -0.24
C SER A 178 16.57 2.31 -0.88
N PHE A 179 15.37 2.55 -1.37
CA PHE A 179 14.66 1.62 -2.23
C PHE A 179 14.16 2.34 -3.48
N VAL A 180 14.06 1.60 -4.56
CA VAL A 180 13.46 2.08 -5.81
C VAL A 180 12.41 1.07 -6.25
N ILE A 181 11.23 1.57 -6.58
CA ILE A 181 10.16 0.79 -7.17
C ILE A 181 9.91 1.33 -8.58
N ASP A 182 10.19 0.47 -9.55
CA ASP A 182 9.94 0.73 -10.97
C ASP A 182 8.70 -0.04 -11.42
N LEU A 183 7.83 0.63 -12.16
CA LEU A 183 6.62 0.07 -12.70
C LEU A 183 6.75 -0.05 -14.22
N SER A 184 6.54 -1.23 -14.78
CA SER A 184 6.34 -1.33 -16.21
C SER A 184 4.93 -0.85 -16.53
N GLY A 185 4.82 0.01 -17.53
CA GLY A 185 3.58 0.73 -17.77
C GLY A 185 3.37 1.86 -16.75
N VAL A 186 2.18 2.40 -16.72
CA VAL A 186 1.75 3.41 -15.73
C VAL A 186 0.69 2.82 -14.82
N ALA A 187 0.80 3.12 -13.55
CA ALA A 187 -0.18 2.72 -12.55
C ALA A 187 -0.60 3.94 -11.73
N ARG A 188 -1.86 3.94 -11.31
CA ARG A 188 -2.30 4.82 -10.22
C ARG A 188 -1.75 4.23 -8.93
N VAL A 189 -1.08 5.04 -8.13
CA VAL A 189 -0.47 4.59 -6.88
C VAL A 189 -1.02 5.40 -5.71
N LEU A 190 -1.46 4.70 -4.68
CA LEU A 190 -1.90 5.31 -3.44
C LEU A 190 -0.87 5.00 -2.36
N HIS A 191 -0.64 5.97 -1.49
CA HIS A 191 0.30 5.88 -0.38
C HIS A 191 -0.38 6.32 0.91
N ARG A 192 -0.26 5.52 1.95
CA ARG A 192 -0.71 5.88 3.29
C ARG A 192 0.22 5.35 4.37
N PRO A 193 0.24 5.99 5.58
CA PRO A 193 0.94 5.44 6.72
C PRO A 193 0.26 4.15 7.22
N LEU A 194 1.08 3.25 7.74
CA LEU A 194 0.67 2.15 8.61
C LEU A 194 0.98 2.56 10.04
N GLU A 195 -0.04 2.59 10.88
CA GLU A 195 0.07 3.03 12.26
C GLU A 195 -0.46 1.97 13.21
N THR A 196 0.17 1.85 14.36
CA THR A 196 -0.41 1.15 15.50
C THR A 196 -0.96 2.15 16.50
N VAL A 197 -1.99 1.74 17.22
CA VAL A 197 -2.57 2.53 18.30
C VAL A 197 -2.28 1.83 19.61
N SER A 198 -1.69 2.54 20.54
CA SER A 198 -1.40 2.06 21.90
C SER A 198 -2.00 2.99 22.94
N LEU A 199 -2.31 2.43 24.10
CA LEU A 199 -2.72 3.18 25.26
C LEU A 199 -1.48 3.49 26.11
N SER A 200 -1.17 4.77 26.27
CA SER A 200 -0.11 5.28 27.13
C SER A 200 -0.71 5.99 28.35
N GLU A 201 0.13 6.45 29.26
CA GLU A 201 -0.28 7.32 30.38
C GLU A 201 -0.87 8.66 29.87
N SER A 202 -0.51 9.06 28.67
CA SER A 202 -1.00 10.28 28.01
C SER A 202 -2.32 10.09 27.28
N GLY A 203 -2.80 8.85 27.13
CA GLY A 203 -4.00 8.49 26.37
C GLY A 203 -3.68 7.58 25.20
N LEU A 204 -4.52 7.60 24.15
CA LEU A 204 -4.27 6.86 22.92
C LEU A 204 -3.22 7.58 22.07
N GLU A 205 -2.21 6.85 21.69
CA GLU A 205 -1.12 7.32 20.83
C GLU A 205 -1.03 6.50 19.56
N LYS A 206 -0.84 7.17 18.43
CA LYS A 206 -0.53 6.56 17.16
C LYS A 206 0.97 6.49 16.95
N THR A 207 1.45 5.32 16.54
CA THR A 207 2.86 5.11 16.24
C THR A 207 3.00 4.64 14.81
N PHE A 208 3.76 5.36 14.01
CA PHE A 208 4.09 4.99 12.64
C PHE A 208 4.91 3.70 12.62
N GLN A 209 4.52 2.75 11.78
CA GLN A 209 5.16 1.44 11.62
C GLN A 209 5.71 1.23 10.21
N GLY A 210 5.23 2.01 9.25
CA GLY A 210 5.60 1.88 7.86
C GLY A 210 4.63 2.56 6.92
N ALA A 211 4.77 2.30 5.65
CA ALA A 211 3.92 2.83 4.61
C ALA A 211 3.28 1.71 3.78
N LEU A 212 2.04 1.89 3.39
CA LEU A 212 1.33 1.03 2.46
C LEU A 212 1.27 1.72 1.10
N PHE A 213 1.76 1.03 0.08
CA PHE A 213 1.59 1.42 -1.32
C PHE A 213 0.61 0.48 -2.00
N ILE A 214 -0.38 1.04 -2.69
CA ILE A 214 -1.35 0.29 -3.48
C ILE A 214 -1.17 0.71 -4.93
N HIS A 215 -0.95 -0.27 -5.80
CA HIS A 215 -0.75 -0.07 -7.23
C HIS A 215 -1.96 -0.59 -7.98
N LEU A 216 -2.54 0.24 -8.84
CA LEU A 216 -3.67 -0.09 -9.68
C LEU A 216 -3.24 -0.09 -11.14
N PHE A 217 -3.12 -1.27 -11.71
CA PHE A 217 -2.81 -1.44 -13.13
C PHE A 217 -4.09 -1.67 -13.92
N PRO A 218 -4.39 -0.85 -14.95
CA PRO A 218 -5.52 -1.13 -15.83
C PRO A 218 -5.46 -2.56 -16.35
N LEU A 219 -6.57 -3.29 -16.25
CA LEU A 219 -6.58 -4.73 -16.50
C LEU A 219 -6.21 -5.09 -17.94
N GLU A 220 -6.50 -4.20 -18.89
CA GLU A 220 -6.08 -4.32 -20.30
C GLU A 220 -4.55 -4.47 -20.44
N ARG A 221 -3.78 -3.75 -19.63
CA ARG A 221 -2.30 -3.87 -19.62
C ARG A 221 -1.83 -5.19 -19.03
N VAL A 222 -2.52 -5.67 -18.00
CA VAL A 222 -2.21 -6.96 -17.36
C VAL A 222 -2.41 -8.13 -18.35
N LEU A 223 -3.43 -8.04 -19.20
CA LEU A 223 -3.70 -9.02 -20.24
C LEU A 223 -2.51 -9.15 -21.22
N HIS A 224 -1.93 -8.02 -21.60
CA HIS A 224 -0.77 -8.01 -22.52
C HIS A 224 0.56 -8.33 -21.80
N GLY A 225 0.55 -8.59 -20.50
CA GLY A 225 1.75 -8.85 -19.72
C GLY A 225 2.62 -7.61 -19.48
N GLU A 226 2.02 -6.42 -19.59
CA GLU A 226 2.73 -5.14 -19.41
C GLU A 226 2.75 -4.64 -17.95
N ALA A 227 2.17 -5.40 -17.00
CA ALA A 227 2.17 -5.03 -15.61
C ALA A 227 3.30 -5.74 -14.85
N SER A 228 4.31 -4.99 -14.42
CA SER A 228 5.31 -5.51 -13.48
C SER A 228 5.77 -4.45 -12.48
N ILE A 229 6.29 -4.94 -11.37
CA ILE A 229 6.86 -4.14 -10.29
C ILE A 229 8.28 -4.65 -10.06
N SER A 230 9.28 -3.82 -10.27
CA SER A 230 10.66 -4.11 -9.94
C SER A 230 11.04 -3.37 -8.66
N VAL A 231 11.63 -4.08 -7.71
CA VAL A 231 12.08 -3.54 -6.44
C VAL A 231 13.57 -3.73 -6.34
N SER A 232 14.30 -2.64 -6.14
CA SER A 232 15.73 -2.65 -5.84
C SER A 232 16.01 -1.93 -4.53
N GLN A 233 17.01 -2.41 -3.81
CA GLN A 233 17.49 -1.79 -2.58
C GLN A 233 18.93 -1.35 -2.78
N GLY A 234 19.22 -0.12 -2.43
CA GLY A 234 20.56 0.46 -2.40
C GLY A 234 21.05 0.65 -0.96
N ILE A 235 22.34 0.44 -0.76
CA ILE A 235 23.05 0.86 0.44
C ILE A 235 24.08 1.88 -0.02
N GLU A 236 23.96 3.14 0.41
CA GLU A 236 25.01 4.12 0.13
C GLU A 236 26.28 3.71 0.89
N SER A 237 27.24 3.11 0.18
CA SER A 237 28.58 2.98 0.72
C SER A 237 29.11 4.38 0.98
N ARG A 238 29.61 4.66 2.19
CA ARG A 238 30.34 5.88 2.48
C ARG A 238 31.51 5.97 1.51
N ILE A 239 31.33 6.76 0.45
CA ILE A 239 32.48 7.23 -0.32
C ILE A 239 33.19 8.16 0.66
N SER A 240 34.27 7.67 1.25
CA SER A 240 35.19 8.47 2.04
C SER A 240 35.80 9.51 1.10
N THR A 241 35.24 10.70 1.11
CA THR A 241 35.92 11.88 0.61
C THR A 241 37.07 12.19 1.55
N HIS A 242 38.18 11.48 1.37
CA HIS A 242 39.48 11.98 1.76
C HIS A 242 39.97 12.83 0.58
N ALA A 243 39.83 14.13 0.72
CA ALA A 243 40.60 15.13 0.01
C ALA A 243 41.17 16.11 1.01
#